data_99d210cc631ae125e01d5b17950e44c5
#
_entry.id   99d210cc631ae125e01d5b17950e44c5
#
_cell.length_a   1.000
_cell.length_b   1.000
_cell.length_c   1.000
_cell.angle_alpha   90.00
_cell.angle_beta   90.00
_cell.angle_gamma   90.00
#
_symmetry.space_group_name_H-M   'P 1'
#
loop_
_entity.id
_entity.type
_entity.pdbx_description
1 polymer ?
#
loop_
_entity_poly.entity_id
_entity_poly.type
_entity_poly.pdbx_seq_one_letter_code
_entity_poly.pdbx_strand_id
1 'polypeptide(L)'
;VEIKTKGDKIQDRNLNRNIDKGFFVKEIQEHLLDDKIDIAVHSLKDLPVENYSDDITSVILKRANHTDVFLSRDKKKLSDFDHSLRIGTSSLRRKAQLLNFNSTLKIDDIRGNVDTRISKMLDGEYDGLVMAAAGIERLGLEDYITEYFDTDQMLPAPGQGAISVEFKKNSELFDILKNINDNETGLCTFYERSFMNELGGGCNSPIGAYSFISDKKKIITGSILSLDGSQVFKHSLEKDISNDINIGKLL
;
A
#
# COMPACT_ATOMS: atom_id res chain seq x y z
N VAL A 1 18.37 14.51 -8.66
CA VAL A 1 19.47 13.53 -8.40
C VAL A 1 18.88 12.13 -8.57
N GLU A 2 19.50 11.29 -9.43
CA GLU A 2 19.14 9.87 -9.53
C GLU A 2 19.85 9.10 -8.42
N ILE A 3 19.08 8.48 -7.52
CA ILE A 3 19.61 7.65 -6.45
C ILE A 3 19.36 6.19 -6.82
N LYS A 4 20.44 5.44 -7.11
CA LYS A 4 20.38 3.99 -7.26
C LYS A 4 20.63 3.34 -5.92
N THR A 5 19.57 2.91 -5.27
CA THR A 5 19.66 2.25 -3.96
C THR A 5 20.35 0.88 -4.08
N LYS A 6 20.93 0.40 -2.98
CA LYS A 6 21.49 -0.96 -2.94
C LYS A 6 20.46 -2.01 -3.26
N GLY A 7 19.19 -1.75 -2.94
CA GLY A 7 18.10 -2.62 -3.27
C GLY A 7 17.80 -2.74 -4.76
N ASP A 8 18.00 -1.68 -5.55
CA ASP A 8 17.84 -1.74 -7.02
C ASP A 8 18.91 -2.65 -7.67
N LYS A 9 20.03 -2.85 -6.98
CA LYS A 9 21.15 -3.69 -7.45
C LYS A 9 20.99 -5.17 -7.10
N ILE A 10 20.14 -5.52 -6.12
CA ILE A 10 19.99 -6.90 -5.66
C ILE A 10 18.83 -7.55 -6.41
N GLN A 11 19.15 -8.27 -7.48
CA GLN A 11 18.20 -9.05 -8.28
C GLN A 11 18.06 -10.52 -7.81
N ASP A 12 18.80 -10.95 -6.79
CA ASP A 12 18.87 -12.35 -6.37
C ASP A 12 17.62 -12.78 -5.59
N ARG A 13 16.97 -13.86 -6.03
CA ARG A 13 15.63 -14.32 -5.56
C ARG A 13 15.61 -14.73 -4.08
N ASN A 14 16.72 -15.18 -3.51
CA ASN A 14 16.76 -15.75 -2.16
C ASN A 14 17.12 -14.77 -1.05
N LEU A 15 17.83 -13.68 -1.35
CA LEU A 15 18.22 -12.66 -0.36
C LEU A 15 17.12 -11.63 -0.08
N ASN A 16 16.17 -11.47 -1.01
CA ASN A 16 15.20 -10.37 -1.00
C ASN A 16 13.95 -10.59 -0.12
N ARG A 17 13.73 -11.76 0.47
CA ARG A 17 12.61 -11.97 1.39
C ARG A 17 12.82 -11.32 2.76
N ASN A 18 14.09 -11.07 3.12
CA ASN A 18 14.48 -10.49 4.41
C ASN A 18 14.99 -9.04 4.30
N ILE A 19 15.10 -8.48 3.08
CA ILE A 19 15.41 -7.05 2.95
C ILE A 19 14.12 -6.29 3.19
N ASP A 20 14.02 -5.75 4.38
CA ASP A 20 12.92 -4.89 4.79
C ASP A 20 12.83 -3.70 3.80
N LYS A 21 11.62 -3.38 3.32
CA LYS A 21 11.41 -2.17 2.48
C LYS A 21 11.91 -0.91 3.17
N GLY A 22 11.96 -0.90 4.51
CA GLY A 22 12.58 0.13 5.31
C GLY A 22 14.04 0.42 4.95
N PHE A 23 14.77 -0.55 4.38
CA PHE A 23 16.15 -0.34 3.97
C PHE A 23 16.28 0.64 2.78
N PHE A 24 15.37 0.58 1.82
CA PHE A 24 15.34 1.52 0.68
C PHE A 24 14.98 2.94 1.12
N VAL A 25 14.00 3.04 2.00
CA VAL A 25 13.55 4.30 2.57
C VAL A 25 14.66 4.95 3.37
N LYS A 26 15.35 4.16 4.19
CA LYS A 26 16.46 4.63 5.04
C LYS A 26 17.56 5.33 4.25
N GLU A 27 18.01 4.74 3.14
CA GLU A 27 19.08 5.31 2.30
C GLU A 27 18.65 6.67 1.71
N ILE A 28 17.40 6.81 1.31
CA ILE A 28 16.84 8.09 0.83
C ILE A 28 16.74 9.11 1.97
N GLN A 29 16.31 8.69 3.15
CA GLN A 29 16.22 9.55 4.33
C GLN A 29 17.61 10.00 4.82
N GLU A 30 18.64 9.16 4.72
CA GLU A 30 20.04 9.56 4.97
C GLU A 30 20.47 10.66 3.99
N HIS A 31 20.15 10.55 2.70
CA HIS A 31 20.44 11.60 1.72
C HIS A 31 19.70 12.92 2.03
N LEU A 32 18.50 12.84 2.57
CA LEU A 32 17.73 14.00 2.99
C LEU A 32 18.40 14.70 4.19
N LEU A 33 18.84 13.92 5.19
CA LEU A 33 19.54 14.43 6.37
C LEU A 33 20.91 15.05 6.02
N ASP A 34 21.61 14.47 5.04
CA ASP A 34 22.90 14.93 4.56
C ASP A 34 22.83 16.11 3.57
N ASP A 35 21.66 16.73 3.36
CA ASP A 35 21.43 17.83 2.39
C ASP A 35 21.79 17.47 0.92
N LYS A 36 21.76 16.19 0.58
CA LYS A 36 22.00 15.74 -0.81
C LYS A 36 20.75 15.83 -1.67
N ILE A 37 19.57 15.82 -1.04
CA ILE A 37 18.25 16.04 -1.63
C ILE A 37 17.43 16.93 -0.71
N ASP A 38 16.48 17.66 -1.27
CA ASP A 38 15.61 18.60 -0.53
C ASP A 38 14.31 17.94 -0.07
N ILE A 39 13.78 17.01 -0.86
CA ILE A 39 12.55 16.26 -0.59
C ILE A 39 12.71 14.79 -0.99
N ALA A 40 11.96 13.91 -0.32
CA ALA A 40 11.80 12.52 -0.70
C ALA A 40 10.31 12.20 -0.87
N VAL A 41 9.94 11.59 -2.01
CA VAL A 41 8.55 11.28 -2.35
C VAL A 41 8.33 9.78 -2.31
N HIS A 42 7.37 9.35 -1.50
CA HIS A 42 7.09 7.93 -1.27
C HIS A 42 5.61 7.59 -1.41
N SER A 43 5.32 6.39 -1.85
CA SER A 43 4.03 5.79 -1.56
C SER A 43 3.93 5.54 -0.06
N LEU A 44 2.95 6.13 0.61
CA LEU A 44 2.84 6.09 2.07
C LEU A 44 2.79 4.66 2.65
N LYS A 45 2.15 3.74 1.94
CA LYS A 45 2.08 2.32 2.32
C LYS A 45 3.43 1.59 2.37
N ASP A 46 4.45 2.15 1.72
CA ASP A 46 5.79 1.55 1.66
C ASP A 46 6.76 2.16 2.69
N LEU A 47 6.35 3.26 3.36
CA LEU A 47 7.08 3.85 4.47
C LEU A 47 6.92 3.03 5.76
N PRO A 48 7.99 2.83 6.55
CA PRO A 48 7.90 2.31 7.91
C PRO A 48 6.93 3.14 8.75
N VAL A 49 6.30 2.52 9.75
CA VAL A 49 5.40 3.25 10.66
C VAL A 49 6.18 4.16 11.60
N GLU A 50 7.33 3.70 12.06
CA GLU A 50 8.23 4.47 12.91
C GLU A 50 9.06 5.45 12.08
N ASN A 51 9.20 6.66 12.58
CA ASN A 51 10.07 7.66 11.96
C ASN A 51 11.53 7.25 12.10
N TYR A 52 12.29 7.40 11.01
CA TYR A 52 13.73 7.14 11.02
C TYR A 52 14.51 8.18 11.85
N SER A 53 14.05 9.43 11.86
CA SER A 53 14.66 10.55 12.59
C SER A 53 13.60 11.58 12.96
N ASP A 54 13.76 12.20 14.12
CA ASP A 54 12.93 13.32 14.56
C ASP A 54 13.19 14.61 13.75
N ASP A 55 14.27 14.66 12.97
CA ASP A 55 14.59 15.79 12.09
C ASP A 55 13.86 15.76 10.76
N ILE A 56 13.19 14.66 10.45
CA ILE A 56 12.36 14.49 9.24
C ILE A 56 10.90 14.71 9.60
N THR A 57 10.20 15.42 8.74
CA THR A 57 8.75 15.56 8.76
C THR A 57 8.18 15.29 7.38
N SER A 58 6.86 15.16 7.27
CA SER A 58 6.22 14.93 5.99
C SER A 58 4.90 15.66 5.85
N VAL A 59 4.50 15.90 4.62
CA VAL A 59 3.12 16.23 4.24
C VAL A 59 2.52 15.07 3.48
N ILE A 60 1.22 14.88 3.65
CA ILE A 60 0.47 13.82 2.98
C ILE A 60 -0.44 14.45 1.93
N LEU A 61 -0.29 14.03 0.70
CA LEU A 61 -1.11 14.54 -0.41
C LEU A 61 -2.52 13.93 -0.37
N LYS A 62 -3.47 14.63 -1.00
CA LYS A 62 -4.83 14.12 -1.19
C LYS A 62 -4.78 12.70 -1.76
N ARG A 63 -5.53 11.81 -1.13
CA ARG A 63 -5.55 10.38 -1.45
C ARG A 63 -6.09 10.15 -2.86
N ALA A 64 -5.34 9.42 -3.66
CA ALA A 64 -5.82 8.84 -4.90
C ALA A 64 -6.63 7.57 -4.61
N ASN A 65 -7.07 6.86 -5.64
CA ASN A 65 -7.84 5.64 -5.50
C ASN A 65 -7.11 4.62 -4.61
N HIS A 66 -7.74 4.26 -3.50
CA HIS A 66 -7.18 3.37 -2.48
C HIS A 66 -7.41 1.89 -2.78
N THR A 67 -8.29 1.57 -3.74
CA THR A 67 -8.71 0.19 -4.00
C THR A 67 -7.60 -0.64 -4.64
N ASP A 68 -7.74 -1.95 -4.55
CA ASP A 68 -7.02 -2.88 -5.40
C ASP A 68 -7.82 -3.13 -6.68
N VAL A 69 -7.13 -3.50 -7.74
CA VAL A 69 -7.74 -3.82 -9.03
C VAL A 69 -7.24 -5.16 -9.54
N PHE A 70 -8.11 -5.86 -10.26
CA PHE A 70 -7.76 -7.03 -11.03
C PHE A 70 -7.52 -6.65 -12.49
N LEU A 71 -6.40 -7.09 -13.02
CA LEU A 71 -6.05 -7.00 -14.43
C LEU A 71 -6.04 -8.42 -14.99
N SER A 72 -6.62 -8.63 -16.14
CA SER A 72 -6.70 -9.93 -16.78
C SER A 72 -6.32 -9.84 -18.25
N ARG A 73 -5.49 -10.78 -18.71
CA ARG A 73 -5.12 -10.90 -20.11
C ARG A 73 -6.35 -11.07 -21.01
N ASP A 74 -7.31 -11.84 -20.55
CA ASP A 74 -8.51 -12.19 -21.32
C ASP A 74 -9.67 -11.20 -21.13
N LYS A 75 -9.42 -10.06 -20.47
CA LYS A 75 -10.44 -9.02 -20.19
C LYS A 75 -11.65 -9.55 -19.38
N LYS A 76 -11.45 -10.54 -18.51
CA LYS A 76 -12.47 -11.15 -17.66
C LYS A 76 -12.34 -10.66 -16.21
N LYS A 77 -13.44 -10.67 -15.47
CA LYS A 77 -13.42 -10.46 -14.02
C LYS A 77 -12.90 -11.70 -13.30
N LEU A 78 -12.47 -11.55 -12.05
CA LEU A 78 -11.95 -12.65 -11.24
C LEU A 78 -12.96 -13.80 -11.11
N SER A 79 -14.24 -13.47 -10.93
CA SER A 79 -15.33 -14.46 -10.82
C SER A 79 -15.58 -15.29 -12.08
N ASP A 80 -15.12 -14.82 -13.25
CA ASP A 80 -15.39 -15.45 -14.53
C ASP A 80 -14.36 -16.54 -14.87
N PHE A 81 -13.37 -16.73 -14.00
CA PHE A 81 -12.33 -17.73 -14.17
C PHE A 81 -12.60 -19.00 -13.36
N ASP A 82 -12.11 -20.11 -13.87
CA ASP A 82 -12.10 -21.39 -13.17
C ASP A 82 -10.92 -21.50 -12.16
N HIS A 83 -10.79 -22.66 -11.55
CA HIS A 83 -9.80 -22.92 -10.50
C HIS A 83 -8.36 -23.04 -11.01
N SER A 84 -8.11 -23.02 -12.30
CA SER A 84 -6.77 -23.12 -12.89
C SER A 84 -6.05 -21.77 -12.98
N LEU A 85 -6.75 -20.67 -12.67
CA LEU A 85 -6.24 -19.30 -12.79
C LEU A 85 -4.96 -19.08 -12.01
N ARG A 86 -3.92 -18.58 -12.69
CA ARG A 86 -2.64 -18.17 -12.12
C ARG A 86 -2.59 -16.66 -11.97
N ILE A 87 -2.57 -16.18 -10.71
CA ILE A 87 -2.59 -14.76 -10.38
C ILE A 87 -1.23 -14.30 -9.84
N GLY A 88 -0.69 -13.22 -10.41
CA GLY A 88 0.56 -12.60 -9.97
C GLY A 88 0.33 -11.56 -8.87
N THR A 89 0.85 -11.81 -7.66
CA THR A 89 1.02 -10.81 -6.60
C THR A 89 2.07 -11.25 -5.60
N SER A 90 2.95 -10.33 -5.17
CA SER A 90 3.91 -10.57 -4.07
C SER A 90 3.41 -10.02 -2.72
N SER A 91 2.20 -9.44 -2.67
CA SER A 91 1.62 -8.93 -1.44
C SER A 91 0.96 -10.06 -0.64
N LEU A 92 1.46 -10.34 0.57
CA LEU A 92 0.86 -11.34 1.46
C LEU A 92 -0.60 -11.00 1.81
N ARG A 93 -0.92 -9.71 1.97
CA ARG A 93 -2.29 -9.25 2.19
C ARG A 93 -3.22 -9.65 1.04
N ARG A 94 -2.83 -9.33 -0.20
CA ARG A 94 -3.63 -9.69 -1.38
C ARG A 94 -3.75 -11.19 -1.53
N LYS A 95 -2.64 -11.92 -1.39
CA LYS A 95 -2.63 -13.38 -1.43
C LYS A 95 -3.61 -13.98 -0.42
N ALA A 96 -3.53 -13.57 0.84
CA ALA A 96 -4.42 -14.09 1.88
C ALA A 96 -5.90 -13.78 1.58
N GLN A 97 -6.22 -12.56 1.15
CA GLN A 97 -7.60 -12.18 0.81
C GLN A 97 -8.13 -12.92 -0.44
N LEU A 98 -7.28 -13.11 -1.46
CA LEU A 98 -7.64 -13.92 -2.64
C LEU A 98 -7.90 -15.38 -2.27
N LEU A 99 -7.05 -15.98 -1.44
CA LEU A 99 -7.22 -17.36 -0.98
C LEU A 99 -8.43 -17.52 -0.04
N ASN A 100 -8.78 -16.49 0.72
CA ASN A 100 -10.02 -16.46 1.47
C ASN A 100 -11.25 -16.40 0.56
N PHE A 101 -11.19 -15.62 -0.52
CA PHE A 101 -12.25 -15.55 -1.54
C PHE A 101 -12.39 -16.90 -2.28
N ASN A 102 -11.28 -17.49 -2.70
CA ASN A 102 -11.24 -18.80 -3.35
C ASN A 102 -9.91 -19.51 -3.06
N SER A 103 -9.96 -20.53 -2.21
CA SER A 103 -8.77 -21.29 -1.77
C SER A 103 -8.10 -22.12 -2.86
N THR A 104 -8.73 -22.28 -4.02
CA THR A 104 -8.18 -23.06 -5.15
C THR A 104 -7.35 -22.20 -6.12
N LEU A 105 -7.31 -20.88 -5.94
CA LEU A 105 -6.50 -19.98 -6.77
C LEU A 105 -5.01 -20.28 -6.63
N LYS A 106 -4.28 -20.22 -7.75
CA LYS A 106 -2.82 -20.32 -7.78
C LYS A 106 -2.23 -18.92 -7.73
N ILE A 107 -1.67 -18.55 -6.58
CA ILE A 107 -1.12 -17.21 -6.36
C ILE A 107 0.41 -17.31 -6.36
N ASP A 108 1.04 -16.67 -7.35
CA ASP A 108 2.48 -16.66 -7.51
C ASP A 108 3.08 -15.26 -7.32
N ASP A 109 4.32 -15.23 -6.82
CA ASP A 109 5.06 -13.99 -6.66
C ASP A 109 5.39 -13.38 -8.03
N ILE A 110 5.16 -12.06 -8.15
CA ILE A 110 5.55 -11.28 -9.32
C ILE A 110 6.38 -10.07 -8.91
N ARG A 111 7.45 -9.78 -9.63
CA ARG A 111 8.35 -8.64 -9.40
C ARG A 111 8.49 -7.79 -10.66
N GLY A 112 8.94 -6.56 -10.43
CA GLY A 112 9.12 -5.53 -11.46
C GLY A 112 8.22 -4.33 -11.21
N ASN A 113 8.42 -3.29 -11.99
CA ASN A 113 7.55 -2.13 -12.04
C ASN A 113 6.20 -2.49 -12.66
N VAL A 114 5.26 -1.56 -12.66
CA VAL A 114 3.89 -1.76 -13.19
C VAL A 114 3.95 -2.31 -14.62
N ASP A 115 4.68 -1.62 -15.51
CA ASP A 115 4.81 -2.01 -16.92
C ASP A 115 5.39 -3.42 -17.09
N THR A 116 6.44 -3.74 -16.34
CA THR A 116 7.07 -5.07 -16.38
C THR A 116 6.08 -6.16 -15.96
N ARG A 117 5.25 -5.91 -14.95
CA ARG A 117 4.27 -6.89 -14.49
C ARG A 117 3.16 -7.08 -15.52
N ILE A 118 2.68 -5.98 -16.11
CA ILE A 118 1.67 -6.06 -17.18
C ILE A 118 2.23 -6.83 -18.39
N SER A 119 3.48 -6.55 -18.81
CA SER A 119 4.12 -7.31 -19.89
C SER A 119 4.15 -8.79 -19.60
N LYS A 120 4.55 -9.22 -18.40
CA LYS A 120 4.55 -10.65 -18.02
C LYS A 120 3.17 -11.30 -18.09
N MET A 121 2.12 -10.55 -17.74
CA MET A 121 0.74 -11.03 -17.90
C MET A 121 0.38 -11.17 -19.38
N LEU A 122 0.69 -10.19 -20.20
CA LEU A 122 0.43 -10.22 -21.64
C LEU A 122 1.21 -11.34 -22.35
N ASP A 123 2.43 -11.62 -21.91
CA ASP A 123 3.29 -12.71 -22.40
C ASP A 123 2.81 -14.10 -21.94
N GLY A 124 1.78 -14.16 -21.08
CA GLY A 124 1.16 -15.40 -20.64
C GLY A 124 1.83 -16.09 -19.44
N GLU A 125 2.75 -15.39 -18.73
CA GLU A 125 3.30 -15.93 -17.49
C GLU A 125 2.26 -15.98 -16.37
N TYR A 126 1.24 -15.11 -16.43
CA TYR A 126 0.11 -15.01 -15.50
C TYR A 126 -1.20 -14.80 -16.28
N ASP A 127 -2.29 -15.34 -15.77
CA ASP A 127 -3.62 -15.11 -16.34
C ASP A 127 -4.20 -13.77 -15.87
N GLY A 128 -3.80 -13.34 -14.66
CA GLY A 128 -4.20 -12.05 -14.11
C GLY A 128 -3.24 -11.53 -13.04
N LEU A 129 -3.40 -10.26 -12.71
CA LEU A 129 -2.63 -9.54 -11.68
C LEU A 129 -3.57 -8.85 -10.70
N VAL A 130 -3.14 -8.75 -9.43
CA VAL A 130 -3.79 -7.84 -8.48
C VAL A 130 -2.82 -6.72 -8.12
N MET A 131 -3.24 -5.48 -8.39
CA MET A 131 -2.42 -4.28 -8.23
C MET A 131 -3.19 -3.16 -7.53
N ALA A 132 -2.51 -2.08 -7.10
CA ALA A 132 -3.18 -0.90 -6.56
C ALA A 132 -3.68 -0.01 -7.70
N ALA A 133 -4.94 0.39 -7.66
CA ALA A 133 -5.58 1.27 -8.65
C ALA A 133 -4.75 2.54 -8.89
N ALA A 134 -4.37 3.27 -7.83
CA ALA A 134 -3.59 4.50 -7.95
C ALA A 134 -2.30 4.37 -8.76
N GLY A 135 -1.66 3.19 -8.76
CA GLY A 135 -0.45 2.95 -9.57
C GLY A 135 -0.75 2.80 -11.05
N ILE A 136 -1.84 2.13 -11.38
CA ILE A 136 -2.30 1.92 -12.77
C ILE A 136 -2.82 3.24 -13.36
N GLU A 137 -3.70 3.92 -12.62
CA GLU A 137 -4.31 5.19 -13.04
C GLU A 137 -3.27 6.30 -13.25
N ARG A 138 -2.25 6.38 -12.38
CA ARG A 138 -1.17 7.38 -12.53
C ARG A 138 -0.35 7.19 -13.81
N LEU A 139 -0.28 5.98 -14.33
CA LEU A 139 0.44 5.65 -15.56
C LEU A 139 -0.45 5.69 -16.81
N GLY A 140 -1.76 5.97 -16.67
CA GLY A 140 -2.71 5.97 -17.78
C GLY A 140 -2.93 4.56 -18.36
N LEU A 141 -2.91 3.53 -17.50
CA LEU A 141 -3.00 2.12 -17.89
C LEU A 141 -4.33 1.47 -17.49
N GLU A 142 -5.38 2.29 -17.30
CA GLU A 142 -6.71 1.84 -16.85
C GLU A 142 -7.37 0.85 -17.80
N ASP A 143 -7.03 0.87 -19.07
CA ASP A 143 -7.53 -0.06 -20.09
C ASP A 143 -7.22 -1.54 -19.79
N TYR A 144 -6.24 -1.78 -18.91
CA TYR A 144 -5.91 -3.14 -18.45
C TYR A 144 -6.74 -3.58 -17.25
N ILE A 145 -7.45 -2.65 -16.57
CA ILE A 145 -8.28 -2.98 -15.41
C ILE A 145 -9.55 -3.67 -15.89
N THR A 146 -9.83 -4.83 -15.32
CA THR A 146 -11.05 -5.59 -15.60
C THR A 146 -12.03 -5.56 -14.44
N GLU A 147 -11.55 -5.28 -13.23
CA GLU A 147 -12.37 -5.19 -12.03
C GLU A 147 -11.70 -4.30 -10.98
N TYR A 148 -12.50 -3.44 -10.33
CA TYR A 148 -12.13 -2.75 -9.09
C TYR A 148 -12.71 -3.53 -7.92
N PHE A 149 -11.89 -3.88 -6.94
CA PHE A 149 -12.40 -4.53 -5.73
C PHE A 149 -12.97 -3.52 -4.75
N ASP A 150 -14.18 -3.77 -4.28
CA ASP A 150 -14.73 -3.03 -3.15
C ASP A 150 -13.93 -3.33 -1.87
N THR A 151 -13.96 -2.40 -0.91
CA THR A 151 -13.28 -2.58 0.39
C THR A 151 -13.84 -3.75 1.21
N ASP A 152 -15.06 -4.19 0.89
CA ASP A 152 -15.63 -5.40 1.49
C ASP A 152 -15.03 -6.68 0.91
N GLN A 153 -14.68 -6.66 -0.36
CA GLN A 153 -14.04 -7.78 -1.07
C GLN A 153 -12.54 -7.82 -0.76
N MET A 154 -11.86 -6.65 -0.81
CA MET A 154 -10.42 -6.56 -0.59
C MET A 154 -10.06 -5.27 0.13
N LEU A 155 -9.77 -5.36 1.44
CA LEU A 155 -9.28 -4.23 2.21
C LEU A 155 -7.86 -3.84 1.75
N PRO A 156 -7.64 -2.55 1.42
CA PRO A 156 -6.35 -2.08 0.94
C PRO A 156 -5.24 -2.17 2.00
N ALA A 157 -3.99 -1.98 1.58
CA ALA A 157 -2.90 -1.79 2.52
C ALA A 157 -3.06 -0.44 3.25
N PRO A 158 -2.70 -0.36 4.55
CA PRO A 158 -2.68 0.90 5.27
C PRO A 158 -1.91 1.99 4.52
N GLY A 159 -2.54 3.12 4.25
CA GLY A 159 -1.98 4.23 3.47
C GLY A 159 -1.94 4.02 1.95
N GLN A 160 -2.57 2.99 1.40
CA GLN A 160 -2.63 2.79 -0.05
C GLN A 160 -3.36 3.94 -0.74
N GLY A 161 -2.81 4.41 -1.87
CA GLY A 161 -3.33 5.55 -2.64
C GLY A 161 -2.78 6.91 -2.16
N ALA A 162 -2.20 7.00 -0.96
CA ALA A 162 -1.60 8.21 -0.45
C ALA A 162 -0.11 8.32 -0.80
N ILE A 163 0.34 9.56 -1.05
CA ILE A 163 1.75 9.91 -1.23
C ILE A 163 2.19 10.73 -0.03
N SER A 164 3.38 10.42 0.49
CA SER A 164 4.10 11.19 1.49
C SER A 164 5.25 11.93 0.82
N VAL A 165 5.40 13.19 1.15
CA VAL A 165 6.56 14.01 0.79
C VAL A 165 7.31 14.32 2.07
N GLU A 166 8.47 13.69 2.26
CA GLU A 166 9.35 13.89 3.41
C GLU A 166 10.35 15.01 3.14
N PHE A 167 10.68 15.77 4.16
CA PHE A 167 11.66 16.86 4.13
C PHE A 167 12.20 17.14 5.54
N LYS A 168 13.29 17.88 5.66
CA LYS A 168 13.83 18.30 6.96
C LYS A 168 12.85 19.21 7.68
N LYS A 169 12.62 18.97 8.96
CA LYS A 169 11.67 19.70 9.80
C LYS A 169 11.90 21.22 9.84
N ASN A 170 13.17 21.64 9.77
CA ASN A 170 13.56 23.05 9.80
C ASN A 170 13.85 23.63 8.40
N SER A 171 13.37 22.97 7.34
CA SER A 171 13.55 23.43 5.98
C SER A 171 12.64 24.63 5.67
N GLU A 172 13.15 25.56 4.87
CA GLU A 172 12.37 26.67 4.28
C GLU A 172 11.24 26.18 3.38
N LEU A 173 11.30 24.92 2.95
CA LEU A 173 10.25 24.27 2.14
C LEU A 173 8.96 24.03 2.92
N PHE A 174 8.99 24.09 4.27
CA PHE A 174 7.80 23.83 5.08
C PHE A 174 6.61 24.71 4.67
N ASP A 175 6.85 26.02 4.49
CA ASP A 175 5.79 26.97 4.14
C ASP A 175 5.18 26.73 2.74
N ILE A 176 5.94 26.13 1.84
CA ILE A 176 5.48 25.75 0.51
C ILE A 176 4.72 24.42 0.58
N LEU A 177 5.33 23.41 1.21
CA LEU A 177 4.82 22.03 1.23
C LEU A 177 3.55 21.88 2.07
N LYS A 178 3.38 22.67 3.15
CA LYS A 178 2.14 22.67 3.94
C LYS A 178 0.87 22.93 3.12
N ASN A 179 0.99 23.68 2.00
CA ASN A 179 -0.16 24.01 1.15
C ASN A 179 -0.68 22.83 0.31
N ILE A 180 0.12 21.78 0.16
CA ILE A 180 -0.28 20.54 -0.53
C ILE A 180 -0.66 19.44 0.44
N ASN A 181 -0.60 19.70 1.76
CA ASN A 181 -1.00 18.73 2.77
C ASN A 181 -2.52 18.58 2.82
N ASP A 182 -2.99 17.35 2.77
CA ASP A 182 -4.39 16.99 2.95
C ASP A 182 -4.60 16.40 4.35
N ASN A 183 -5.20 17.20 5.23
CA ASN A 183 -5.37 16.83 6.64
C ASN A 183 -6.28 15.62 6.83
N GLU A 184 -7.31 15.45 5.99
CA GLU A 184 -8.23 14.32 6.08
C GLU A 184 -7.51 13.02 5.69
N THR A 185 -6.79 13.01 4.57
CA THR A 185 -5.95 11.88 4.17
C THR A 185 -4.91 11.57 5.24
N GLY A 186 -4.23 12.59 5.78
CA GLY A 186 -3.26 12.43 6.85
C GLY A 186 -3.85 11.74 8.08
N LEU A 187 -5.01 12.20 8.54
CA LEU A 187 -5.71 11.64 9.70
C LEU A 187 -6.18 10.19 9.45
N CYS A 188 -6.84 9.95 8.32
CA CYS A 188 -7.32 8.61 7.97
C CYS A 188 -6.17 7.60 7.88
N THR A 189 -5.12 7.94 7.13
CA THR A 189 -3.97 7.04 6.97
C THR A 189 -3.18 6.87 8.28
N PHE A 190 -3.18 7.85 9.16
CA PHE A 190 -2.63 7.71 10.52
C PHE A 190 -3.37 6.62 11.31
N TYR A 191 -4.71 6.57 11.26
CA TYR A 191 -5.48 5.53 11.94
C TYR A 191 -5.18 4.13 11.36
N GLU A 192 -5.13 4.02 10.03
CA GLU A 192 -4.82 2.75 9.35
C GLU A 192 -3.44 2.22 9.74
N ARG A 193 -2.43 3.11 9.75
CA ARG A 193 -1.05 2.76 10.12
C ARG A 193 -0.90 2.46 11.61
N SER A 194 -1.65 3.17 12.47
CA SER A 194 -1.70 2.88 13.90
C SER A 194 -2.25 1.47 14.16
N PHE A 195 -3.33 1.07 13.49
CA PHE A 195 -3.87 -0.29 13.56
C PHE A 195 -2.82 -1.35 13.17
N MET A 196 -2.14 -1.15 12.05
CA MET A 196 -1.08 -2.06 11.61
C MET A 196 0.05 -2.17 12.64
N ASN A 197 0.44 -1.05 13.25
CA ASN A 197 1.51 -0.99 14.24
C ASN A 197 1.15 -1.72 15.54
N GLU A 198 -0.08 -1.55 16.06
CA GLU A 198 -0.54 -2.26 17.26
C GLU A 198 -0.53 -3.78 17.09
N LEU A 199 -0.75 -4.26 15.87
CA LEU A 199 -0.65 -5.69 15.54
C LEU A 199 0.80 -6.17 15.35
N GLY A 200 1.81 -5.31 15.57
CA GLY A 200 3.21 -5.64 15.29
C GLY A 200 3.47 -5.93 13.81
N GLY A 201 2.60 -5.45 12.92
CA GLY A 201 2.65 -5.68 11.50
C GLY A 201 3.50 -4.67 10.75
N GLY A 202 3.96 -5.06 9.56
CA GLY A 202 4.66 -4.22 8.60
C GLY A 202 4.15 -4.48 7.19
N CYS A 203 4.86 -3.95 6.18
CA CYS A 203 4.50 -4.10 4.77
C CYS A 203 4.37 -5.57 4.30
N ASN A 204 4.93 -6.52 5.05
CA ASN A 204 4.91 -7.96 4.76
C ASN A 204 3.87 -8.74 5.57
N SER A 205 2.93 -8.07 6.22
CA SER A 205 1.87 -8.72 6.99
C SER A 205 0.57 -8.81 6.19
N PRO A 206 -0.26 -9.84 6.40
CA PRO A 206 -1.56 -9.98 5.75
C PRO A 206 -2.62 -9.10 6.42
N ILE A 207 -2.29 -7.81 6.61
CA ILE A 207 -3.12 -6.80 7.27
C ILE A 207 -3.66 -5.85 6.23
N GLY A 208 -4.97 -5.63 6.25
CA GLY A 208 -5.67 -4.59 5.49
C GLY A 208 -6.29 -3.58 6.44
N ALA A 209 -6.31 -2.30 6.05
CA ALA A 209 -7.08 -1.29 6.75
C ALA A 209 -7.50 -0.16 5.82
N TYR A 210 -8.69 0.35 6.05
CA TYR A 210 -9.23 1.52 5.38
C TYR A 210 -10.03 2.38 6.34
N SER A 211 -9.75 3.68 6.32
CA SER A 211 -10.41 4.68 7.14
C SER A 211 -10.92 5.82 6.27
N PHE A 212 -12.05 6.39 6.65
CA PHE A 212 -12.65 7.56 6.02
C PHE A 212 -13.48 8.35 7.04
N ILE A 213 -13.82 9.57 6.68
CA ILE A 213 -14.67 10.47 7.46
C ILE A 213 -15.99 10.65 6.71
N SER A 214 -17.10 10.43 7.39
CA SER A 214 -18.44 10.69 6.89
C SER A 214 -19.35 11.14 8.04
N ASP A 215 -20.25 12.09 7.77
CA ASP A 215 -21.26 12.55 8.73
C ASP A 215 -20.71 12.92 10.12
N LYS A 216 -19.57 13.61 10.16
CA LYS A 216 -18.82 13.97 11.38
C LYS A 216 -18.33 12.76 12.19
N LYS A 217 -18.26 11.60 11.58
CA LYS A 217 -17.71 10.38 12.17
C LYS A 217 -16.44 9.97 11.45
N LYS A 218 -15.49 9.49 12.21
CA LYS A 218 -14.32 8.78 11.75
C LYS A 218 -14.61 7.29 11.82
N ILE A 219 -14.41 6.60 10.72
CA ILE A 219 -14.71 5.18 10.56
C ILE A 219 -13.44 4.48 10.12
N ILE A 220 -13.13 3.34 10.72
CA ILE A 220 -12.04 2.48 10.30
C ILE A 220 -12.53 1.03 10.21
N THR A 221 -12.14 0.35 9.16
CA THR A 221 -12.25 -1.11 9.03
C THR A 221 -10.85 -1.68 8.92
N GLY A 222 -10.56 -2.68 9.75
CA GLY A 222 -9.30 -3.40 9.73
C GLY A 222 -9.52 -4.90 9.59
N SER A 223 -8.54 -5.59 9.00
CA SER A 223 -8.52 -7.04 8.93
C SER A 223 -7.11 -7.59 9.06
N ILE A 224 -7.02 -8.77 9.67
CA ILE A 224 -5.84 -9.62 9.67
C ILE A 224 -6.26 -11.03 9.23
N LEU A 225 -5.45 -11.66 8.39
CA LEU A 225 -5.74 -12.98 7.86
C LEU A 225 -4.57 -13.94 8.15
N SER A 226 -4.86 -15.24 8.19
CA SER A 226 -3.81 -16.24 8.03
C SER A 226 -3.24 -16.22 6.61
N LEU A 227 -2.00 -16.65 6.43
CA LEU A 227 -1.33 -16.60 5.12
C LEU A 227 -2.01 -17.45 4.04
N ASP A 228 -2.72 -18.49 4.47
CA ASP A 228 -3.51 -19.38 3.61
C ASP A 228 -4.95 -18.90 3.39
N GLY A 229 -5.34 -17.76 4.01
CA GLY A 229 -6.67 -17.19 3.91
C GLY A 229 -7.78 -17.94 4.66
N SER A 230 -7.45 -19.01 5.41
CA SER A 230 -8.44 -19.85 6.10
C SER A 230 -9.07 -19.19 7.33
N GLN A 231 -8.35 -18.25 7.95
CA GLN A 231 -8.82 -17.51 9.11
C GLN A 231 -8.82 -16.00 8.79
N VAL A 232 -9.90 -15.33 9.14
CA VAL A 232 -10.09 -13.88 8.94
C VAL A 232 -10.66 -13.27 10.19
N PHE A 233 -9.99 -12.24 10.68
CA PHE A 233 -10.51 -11.33 11.69
C PHE A 233 -10.72 -9.98 11.00
N LYS A 234 -11.96 -9.53 10.87
CA LYS A 234 -12.34 -8.23 10.29
C LYS A 234 -13.27 -7.53 11.25
N HIS A 235 -12.94 -6.29 11.57
CA HIS A 235 -13.77 -5.47 12.45
C HIS A 235 -13.85 -4.03 11.94
N SER A 236 -14.92 -3.33 12.31
CA SER A 236 -15.10 -1.92 12.01
C SER A 236 -15.42 -1.15 13.29
N LEU A 237 -14.83 0.02 13.42
CA LEU A 237 -15.05 0.93 14.55
C LEU A 237 -15.44 2.31 14.03
N GLU A 238 -16.44 2.90 14.69
CA GLU A 238 -16.92 4.23 14.39
C GLU A 238 -16.87 5.10 15.66
N LYS A 239 -16.43 6.34 15.55
CA LYS A 239 -16.43 7.35 16.61
C LYS A 239 -16.74 8.73 16.04
N ASP A 240 -17.29 9.62 16.85
CA ASP A 240 -17.42 11.03 16.51
C ASP A 240 -16.06 11.66 16.23
N ILE A 241 -15.97 12.53 15.23
CA ILE A 241 -14.70 13.18 14.84
C ILE A 241 -14.17 14.11 15.95
N SER A 242 -15.04 14.67 16.77
CA SER A 242 -14.69 15.51 17.91
C SER A 242 -14.00 14.75 19.05
N ASN A 243 -14.12 13.43 19.06
CA ASN A 243 -13.42 12.58 20.02
C ASN A 243 -11.95 12.45 19.63
N ASP A 244 -11.02 12.92 20.48
CA ASP A 244 -9.58 12.93 20.21
C ASP A 244 -8.89 11.56 20.41
N ILE A 245 -9.62 10.47 20.21
CA ILE A 245 -9.10 9.11 20.36
C ILE A 245 -8.56 8.61 19.01
N ASN A 246 -7.39 7.99 19.05
CA ASN A 246 -6.85 7.23 17.92
C ASN A 246 -7.63 5.92 17.75
N ILE A 247 -8.60 5.92 16.81
CA ILE A 247 -9.45 4.75 16.57
C ILE A 247 -8.69 3.56 15.96
N GLY A 248 -7.54 3.79 15.34
CA GLY A 248 -6.70 2.73 14.82
C GLY A 248 -6.02 1.89 15.92
N LYS A 249 -5.76 2.50 17.08
CA LYS A 249 -5.24 1.78 18.25
C LYS A 249 -6.31 1.00 19.01
N LEU A 250 -7.58 1.37 18.84
CA LEU A 250 -8.71 0.74 19.52
C LEU A 250 -9.30 -0.44 18.74
N LEU A 251 -9.08 -0.48 17.43
CA LEU A 251 -9.55 -1.53 16.54
C LEU A 251 -8.75 -2.81 16.74
#